data_d9b5a26118c83621ea0fe19f5bffe945
#
_entry.id   d9b5a26118c83621ea0fe19f5bffe945
#
_cell.length_a   1.000
_cell.length_b   1.000
_cell.length_c   1.000
_cell.angle_alpha   90.00
_cell.angle_beta   90.00
_cell.angle_gamma   90.00
#
_symmetry.space_group_name_H-M   'P 1'
#
loop_
_entity.id
_entity.type
_entity.pdbx_description
1 polymer ?
#
loop_
_entity_poly.entity_id
_entity_poly.type
_entity_poly.pdbx_seq_one_letter_code
_entity_poly.pdbx_strand_id
1 'polypeptide(L)'
;MGATNWRSTMKYLITLLLITVTLVAEKAPNFILIYADDLGYTQTSVAMMKERPETAHALHQTPKLDQLAANGMRFSNAYAPSPVCTSSRASIQHGKTTARVGCISLHDVVAAKKKVDLGANLSLAEMFKEADEGYVTAIFGKGCSPMGWFKDHGYDETDFIHKHPNGNGHGDWWEPTDKTPIPLDDPKRLFSLAKTSTDFLKARADDEKPFYLMISHYALHVRNMSLKSTRAKYLDIVAERNGIVGGIPDISRFDDNAIDMPKNLRAHWEKANYAAMVEDMDTSIGIVLDELEALDLAGNTYVIFTSDNGGGSSNAPLQGGKAKMWEGGLRVPMIATGPGIPADTQCDTPVAQWDYLTTFHDLAGSAAPLPEDLDGVSLRPVLEQGNAGQLDERDTGFVFHFPAFYTVPITAYRDGDYKLMRQLNTGEIKLFNLVDDMGETKDLSQAMPEKTADMVRKLDAYLEKVGAWTMEEVYATRMEELEMWVERGQKEVSRIQQYLEAASLSLEQRQQFSAELKSKQATLKRHSDALAKQPSIMASERWM
;
A
#
# COMPACT_ATOMS: atom_id res chain seq x y z
N MET A 1 -86.47 -54.17 -12.31
CA MET A 1 -85.22 -54.85 -12.18
C MET A 1 -84.08 -53.87 -12.57
N GLY A 2 -83.70 -53.01 -11.69
CA GLY A 2 -82.86 -51.90 -11.93
C GLY A 2 -81.54 -52.02 -11.18
N ALA A 3 -80.45 -51.93 -11.86
CA ALA A 3 -79.14 -51.83 -11.27
C ALA A 3 -78.76 -50.36 -11.17
N THR A 4 -78.62 -49.86 -9.96
CA THR A 4 -78.11 -48.51 -9.70
C THR A 4 -76.58 -48.46 -9.66
N ASN A 5 -76.05 -47.71 -10.58
CA ASN A 5 -74.66 -47.40 -10.67
C ASN A 5 -74.28 -46.27 -9.69
N TRP A 6 -73.40 -46.58 -8.74
CA TRP A 6 -72.78 -45.60 -7.87
C TRP A 6 -71.40 -45.26 -8.39
N ARG A 7 -71.24 -44.13 -9.07
CA ARG A 7 -69.95 -43.55 -9.36
C ARG A 7 -69.57 -42.58 -8.23
N SER A 8 -68.64 -43.00 -7.40
CA SER A 8 -68.03 -42.15 -6.40
C SER A 8 -67.05 -41.18 -7.08
N THR A 9 -67.40 -39.89 -7.04
CA THR A 9 -66.55 -38.81 -7.49
C THR A 9 -65.56 -38.47 -6.37
N MET A 10 -64.35 -38.95 -6.46
CA MET A 10 -63.23 -38.61 -5.58
C MET A 10 -62.71 -37.25 -5.99
N LYS A 11 -63.07 -36.20 -5.25
CA LYS A 11 -62.50 -34.85 -5.42
C LYS A 11 -61.07 -34.85 -4.82
N TYR A 12 -60.06 -34.83 -5.66
CA TYR A 12 -58.70 -34.53 -5.24
C TYR A 12 -58.62 -33.04 -4.92
N LEU A 13 -58.56 -32.71 -3.62
CA LEU A 13 -58.12 -31.37 -3.17
C LEU A 13 -56.60 -31.30 -3.38
N ILE A 14 -56.18 -30.67 -4.45
CA ILE A 14 -54.76 -30.28 -4.61
C ILE A 14 -54.61 -29.00 -3.78
N THR A 15 -54.10 -29.16 -2.57
CA THR A 15 -53.62 -28.02 -1.78
C THR A 15 -52.30 -27.53 -2.42
N LEU A 16 -52.39 -26.50 -3.22
CA LEU A 16 -51.23 -25.79 -3.75
C LEU A 16 -50.58 -25.05 -2.58
N LEU A 17 -49.52 -25.63 -2.00
CA LEU A 17 -48.65 -24.94 -1.02
C LEU A 17 -47.83 -23.91 -1.84
N LEU A 18 -48.30 -22.69 -1.90
CA LEU A 18 -47.51 -21.55 -2.37
C LEU A 18 -46.40 -21.31 -1.33
N ILE A 19 -45.24 -21.91 -1.56
CA ILE A 19 -44.01 -21.50 -0.90
C ILE A 19 -43.69 -20.13 -1.49
N THR A 20 -44.10 -19.08 -0.83
CA THR A 20 -43.58 -17.73 -1.05
C THR A 20 -42.13 -17.77 -0.57
N VAL A 21 -41.19 -18.07 -1.48
CA VAL A 21 -39.81 -17.71 -1.28
C VAL A 21 -39.79 -16.19 -1.33
N THR A 22 -39.86 -15.56 -0.17
CA THR A 22 -39.45 -14.18 -0.03
C THR A 22 -37.96 -14.19 -0.42
N LEU A 23 -37.65 -13.75 -1.64
CA LEU A 23 -36.32 -13.27 -1.95
C LEU A 23 -36.09 -12.10 -0.97
N VAL A 24 -35.47 -12.38 0.17
CA VAL A 24 -34.82 -11.34 0.93
C VAL A 24 -33.71 -10.86 -0.03
N ALA A 25 -33.84 -9.64 -0.54
CA ALA A 25 -32.77 -9.04 -1.31
C ALA A 25 -31.52 -9.15 -0.45
N GLU A 26 -30.51 -9.84 -0.97
CA GLU A 26 -29.24 -10.01 -0.28
C GLU A 26 -28.68 -8.61 -0.04
N LYS A 27 -28.40 -8.27 1.22
CA LYS A 27 -27.89 -6.93 1.58
C LYS A 27 -26.53 -6.75 0.85
N ALA A 28 -26.34 -5.60 0.20
CA ALA A 28 -25.08 -5.29 -0.45
C ALA A 28 -23.91 -5.46 0.53
N PRO A 29 -22.79 -6.07 0.11
CA PRO A 29 -21.67 -6.38 1.01
C PRO A 29 -20.91 -5.14 1.46
N ASN A 30 -20.34 -5.19 2.64
CA ASN A 30 -19.37 -4.20 3.11
C ASN A 30 -17.96 -4.53 2.60
N PHE A 31 -17.09 -3.52 2.61
CA PHE A 31 -15.70 -3.67 2.20
C PHE A 31 -14.75 -3.04 3.21
N ILE A 32 -13.71 -3.79 3.60
CA ILE A 32 -12.60 -3.30 4.41
C ILE A 32 -11.30 -3.57 3.67
N LEU A 33 -10.53 -2.51 3.40
CA LEU A 33 -9.18 -2.60 2.88
C LEU A 33 -8.18 -2.23 3.97
N ILE A 34 -7.42 -3.21 4.47
CA ILE A 34 -6.36 -3.02 5.46
C ILE A 34 -5.03 -2.89 4.70
N TYR A 35 -4.42 -1.72 4.78
CA TYR A 35 -3.31 -1.32 3.94
C TYR A 35 -2.08 -0.98 4.78
N ALA A 36 -1.11 -1.91 4.86
CA ALA A 36 0.15 -1.70 5.55
C ALA A 36 1.08 -0.76 4.76
N ASP A 37 2.08 -0.21 5.42
CA ASP A 37 3.09 0.68 4.84
C ASP A 37 4.47 0.03 4.94
N ASP A 38 5.13 -0.24 3.80
CA ASP A 38 6.46 -0.87 3.73
C ASP A 38 6.53 -2.31 4.29
N LEU A 39 5.46 -3.10 4.21
CA LEU A 39 5.49 -4.51 4.61
C LEU A 39 5.86 -5.40 3.43
N GLY A 40 7.00 -6.08 3.52
CA GLY A 40 7.46 -7.00 2.49
C GLY A 40 6.69 -8.32 2.44
N TYR A 41 6.74 -8.96 1.28
CA TYR A 41 6.05 -10.21 0.97
C TYR A 41 6.32 -11.34 1.98
N THR A 42 7.55 -11.43 2.51
CA THR A 42 7.98 -12.48 3.44
C THR A 42 8.02 -12.01 4.89
N GLN A 43 7.35 -10.91 5.24
CA GLN A 43 7.50 -10.29 6.57
C GLN A 43 6.35 -10.55 7.54
N THR A 44 5.43 -11.45 7.21
CA THR A 44 4.41 -11.99 8.11
C THR A 44 4.74 -13.43 8.51
N SER A 45 4.09 -14.01 9.52
CA SER A 45 4.17 -15.45 9.83
C SER A 45 3.38 -16.30 8.82
N VAL A 46 2.52 -15.70 8.01
CA VAL A 46 1.79 -16.38 6.93
C VAL A 46 2.74 -16.72 5.79
N ALA A 47 2.89 -17.98 5.45
CA ALA A 47 3.54 -18.38 4.20
C ALA A 47 2.59 -18.03 3.03
N MET A 48 2.94 -17.03 2.20
CA MET A 48 2.13 -16.63 1.05
C MET A 48 2.08 -17.72 -0.03
N MET A 49 3.05 -18.64 -0.03
CA MET A 49 3.07 -19.89 -0.81
C MET A 49 3.12 -21.06 0.16
N LYS A 50 2.05 -21.87 0.24
CA LYS A 50 1.93 -22.98 1.19
C LYS A 50 3.05 -24.01 1.05
N GLU A 51 3.48 -24.26 -0.19
CA GLU A 51 4.57 -25.18 -0.53
C GLU A 51 5.98 -24.58 -0.33
N ARG A 52 6.08 -23.30 0.01
CA ARG A 52 7.35 -22.57 0.21
C ARG A 52 7.36 -21.85 1.57
N PRO A 53 7.65 -22.59 2.65
CA PRO A 53 7.61 -22.04 4.01
C PRO A 53 8.58 -20.87 4.23
N GLU A 54 9.63 -20.74 3.40
CA GLU A 54 10.52 -19.58 3.42
C GLU A 54 9.86 -18.26 2.99
N THR A 55 8.62 -18.31 2.50
CA THR A 55 7.81 -17.11 2.26
C THR A 55 7.13 -16.57 3.51
N ALA A 56 7.25 -17.27 4.64
CA ALA A 56 6.93 -16.78 5.98
C ALA A 56 8.18 -16.28 6.71
N HIS A 57 8.03 -15.27 7.56
CA HIS A 57 9.15 -14.77 8.36
C HIS A 57 9.39 -15.61 9.61
N ALA A 58 10.61 -16.11 9.79
CA ALA A 58 10.92 -17.01 10.90
C ALA A 58 10.86 -16.37 12.31
N LEU A 59 10.94 -15.05 12.42
CA LEU A 59 10.93 -14.32 13.69
C LEU A 59 9.59 -13.64 13.98
N HIS A 60 8.94 -13.06 12.96
CA HIS A 60 7.73 -12.28 13.15
C HIS A 60 6.55 -13.18 13.54
N GLN A 61 5.68 -12.67 14.39
CA GLN A 61 4.47 -13.34 14.84
C GLN A 61 3.27 -12.47 14.46
N THR A 62 2.41 -12.98 13.60
CA THR A 62 1.22 -12.28 13.10
C THR A 62 0.00 -13.19 13.21
N PRO A 63 -0.40 -13.60 14.45
CA PRO A 63 -1.46 -14.60 14.65
C PRO A 63 -2.82 -14.18 14.12
N LYS A 64 -3.12 -12.88 14.04
CA LYS A 64 -4.37 -12.39 13.48
C LYS A 64 -4.39 -12.49 11.96
N LEU A 65 -3.28 -12.22 11.30
CA LEU A 65 -3.12 -12.49 9.86
C LEU A 65 -3.10 -13.98 9.54
N ASP A 66 -2.51 -14.82 10.43
CA ASP A 66 -2.59 -16.28 10.31
C ASP A 66 -4.06 -16.75 10.35
N GLN A 67 -4.85 -16.19 11.28
CA GLN A 67 -6.30 -16.47 11.38
C GLN A 67 -7.05 -15.97 10.13
N LEU A 68 -6.75 -14.77 9.66
CA LEU A 68 -7.35 -14.21 8.45
C LEU A 68 -7.06 -15.12 7.24
N ALA A 69 -5.82 -15.61 7.09
CA ALA A 69 -5.44 -16.52 6.02
C ALA A 69 -6.08 -17.90 6.15
N ALA A 70 -6.31 -18.39 7.38
CA ALA A 70 -7.02 -19.65 7.62
C ALA A 70 -8.51 -19.53 7.29
N ASN A 71 -9.10 -18.36 7.44
CA ASN A 71 -10.51 -18.09 7.14
C ASN A 71 -10.75 -17.62 5.70
N GLY A 72 -9.70 -17.48 4.89
CA GLY A 72 -9.79 -16.93 3.55
C GLY A 72 -8.77 -17.47 2.57
N MET A 73 -8.40 -16.64 1.63
CA MET A 73 -7.50 -16.93 0.54
C MET A 73 -6.25 -16.07 0.61
N ARG A 74 -5.06 -16.68 0.50
CA ARG A 74 -3.78 -15.99 0.30
C ARG A 74 -3.42 -15.95 -1.17
N PHE A 75 -2.73 -14.89 -1.59
CA PHE A 75 -2.29 -14.73 -2.97
C PHE A 75 -0.77 -14.82 -3.05
N SER A 76 -0.27 -15.79 -3.82
CA SER A 76 1.16 -15.99 -3.99
C SER A 76 1.81 -14.97 -4.94
N ASN A 77 1.02 -14.34 -5.81
CA ASN A 77 1.47 -13.41 -6.84
C ASN A 77 0.72 -12.07 -6.83
N ALA A 78 0.64 -11.41 -5.66
CA ALA A 78 0.02 -10.10 -5.53
C ALA A 78 1.06 -8.96 -5.64
N TYR A 79 0.74 -7.92 -6.40
CA TYR A 79 1.65 -6.83 -6.72
C TYR A 79 1.13 -5.47 -6.26
N ALA A 80 2.00 -4.73 -5.58
CA ALA A 80 1.85 -3.30 -5.41
C ALA A 80 2.13 -2.57 -6.74
N PRO A 81 1.47 -1.46 -7.03
CA PRO A 81 1.63 -0.72 -8.29
C PRO A 81 3.02 -0.11 -8.49
N SER A 82 3.75 0.12 -7.42
CA SER A 82 5.06 0.78 -7.41
C SER A 82 5.89 0.29 -6.23
N PRO A 83 7.23 0.39 -6.28
CA PRO A 83 8.08 0.09 -5.14
C PRO A 83 8.08 1.20 -4.08
N VAL A 84 7.22 2.23 -4.21
CA VAL A 84 7.10 3.35 -3.26
C VAL A 84 5.65 3.71 -2.96
N CYS A 85 5.41 4.07 -1.71
CA CYS A 85 4.09 4.26 -1.14
C CYS A 85 3.22 5.31 -1.86
N THR A 86 3.77 6.47 -2.18
CA THR A 86 2.98 7.57 -2.78
C THR A 86 2.38 7.18 -4.13
N SER A 87 3.18 6.60 -5.02
CA SER A 87 2.72 6.17 -6.34
C SER A 87 1.74 5.01 -6.26
N SER A 88 1.99 4.04 -5.36
CA SER A 88 1.07 2.93 -5.13
C SER A 88 -0.28 3.40 -4.61
N ARG A 89 -0.28 4.32 -3.63
CA ARG A 89 -1.51 4.88 -3.05
C ARG A 89 -2.32 5.70 -4.04
N ALA A 90 -1.68 6.39 -4.99
CA ALA A 90 -2.38 7.06 -6.08
C ALA A 90 -2.97 6.04 -7.07
N SER A 91 -2.22 5.02 -7.44
CA SER A 91 -2.64 3.99 -8.39
C SER A 91 -3.84 3.18 -7.89
N ILE A 92 -3.81 2.70 -6.65
CA ILE A 92 -4.90 1.90 -6.06
C ILE A 92 -6.22 2.67 -5.99
N GLN A 93 -6.16 3.98 -5.74
CA GLN A 93 -7.36 4.82 -5.64
C GLN A 93 -8.08 4.96 -6.99
N HIS A 94 -7.38 4.84 -8.10
CA HIS A 94 -7.94 5.12 -9.42
C HIS A 94 -8.03 3.89 -10.34
N GLY A 95 -7.66 2.70 -9.88
CA GLY A 95 -7.71 1.48 -10.69
C GLY A 95 -6.79 1.51 -11.93
N LYS A 96 -5.71 2.29 -11.87
CA LYS A 96 -4.82 2.57 -13.01
C LYS A 96 -3.36 2.35 -12.62
N THR A 97 -2.51 1.93 -13.57
CA THR A 97 -1.07 1.82 -13.35
C THR A 97 -0.44 3.18 -13.02
N THR A 98 0.73 3.19 -12.38
CA THR A 98 1.47 4.43 -12.10
C THR A 98 1.86 5.17 -13.37
N ALA A 99 2.07 4.47 -14.49
CA ALA A 99 2.35 5.06 -15.79
C ALA A 99 1.17 5.91 -16.30
N ARG A 100 -0.07 5.40 -16.17
CA ARG A 100 -1.28 6.10 -16.60
C ARG A 100 -1.67 7.22 -15.62
N VAL A 101 -1.63 6.95 -14.31
CA VAL A 101 -1.92 7.97 -13.28
C VAL A 101 -0.92 9.12 -13.32
N GLY A 102 0.32 8.86 -13.77
CA GLY A 102 1.39 9.86 -13.82
C GLY A 102 1.98 10.22 -12.44
N CYS A 103 1.59 9.53 -11.37
CA CYS A 103 2.18 9.69 -10.05
C CYS A 103 3.34 8.71 -9.88
N ILE A 104 4.55 9.16 -10.10
CA ILE A 104 5.73 8.31 -10.26
C ILE A 104 6.70 8.31 -9.08
N SER A 105 6.68 9.33 -8.21
CA SER A 105 7.49 9.34 -7.00
C SER A 105 7.02 10.37 -5.97
N LEU A 106 7.60 10.30 -4.74
CA LEU A 106 7.39 11.27 -3.65
C LEU A 106 7.84 12.69 -3.99
N HIS A 107 8.91 12.81 -4.76
CA HIS A 107 9.56 14.09 -5.07
C HIS A 107 8.96 14.76 -6.32
N ASP A 108 8.24 13.98 -7.13
CA ASP A 108 7.67 14.43 -8.40
C ASP A 108 6.17 14.79 -8.28
N VAL A 109 5.69 15.00 -7.04
CA VAL A 109 4.30 15.40 -6.76
C VAL A 109 3.91 16.67 -7.52
N VAL A 110 4.85 17.61 -7.68
CA VAL A 110 4.64 18.83 -8.46
C VAL A 110 4.59 18.53 -9.95
N ALA A 111 5.41 17.58 -10.42
CA ALA A 111 5.37 17.12 -11.80
C ALA A 111 4.05 16.44 -12.14
N ALA A 112 3.56 15.56 -11.27
CA ALA A 112 2.26 14.92 -11.42
C ALA A 112 1.13 15.97 -11.54
N LYS A 113 1.14 17.01 -10.74
CA LYS A 113 0.13 18.10 -10.81
C LYS A 113 0.14 18.87 -12.13
N LYS A 114 1.26 18.96 -12.83
CA LYS A 114 1.34 19.65 -14.14
C LYS A 114 0.79 18.80 -15.28
N LYS A 115 0.88 17.46 -15.22
CA LYS A 115 0.53 16.54 -16.32
C LYS A 115 -0.78 15.79 -16.07
N VAL A 116 -1.12 15.50 -14.81
CA VAL A 116 -2.28 14.68 -14.46
C VAL A 116 -3.12 15.39 -13.40
N ASP A 117 -4.37 15.64 -13.73
CA ASP A 117 -5.37 16.04 -12.76
C ASP A 117 -5.94 14.76 -12.09
N LEU A 118 -5.44 14.43 -10.92
CA LEU A 118 -5.95 13.28 -10.16
C LEU A 118 -7.42 13.44 -9.76
N GLY A 119 -7.90 14.69 -9.61
CA GLY A 119 -9.29 14.97 -9.32
C GLY A 119 -10.24 14.67 -10.49
N ALA A 120 -9.73 14.56 -11.72
CA ALA A 120 -10.50 14.14 -12.88
C ALA A 120 -10.65 12.62 -13.02
N ASN A 121 -9.95 11.82 -12.19
CA ASN A 121 -10.03 10.36 -12.21
C ASN A 121 -11.02 9.88 -11.15
N LEU A 122 -11.89 8.94 -11.52
CA LEU A 122 -12.76 8.24 -10.57
C LEU A 122 -11.93 7.59 -9.46
N SER A 123 -12.24 7.89 -8.21
CA SER A 123 -11.60 7.26 -7.06
C SER A 123 -12.38 6.03 -6.58
N LEU A 124 -11.75 5.18 -5.74
CA LEU A 124 -12.43 4.06 -5.08
C LEU A 124 -13.67 4.53 -4.30
N ALA A 125 -13.56 5.64 -3.55
CA ALA A 125 -14.69 6.12 -2.77
C ALA A 125 -15.81 6.69 -3.64
N GLU A 126 -15.48 7.42 -4.71
CA GLU A 126 -16.48 7.91 -5.68
C GLU A 126 -17.19 6.74 -6.36
N MET A 127 -16.47 5.69 -6.77
CA MET A 127 -17.07 4.47 -7.32
C MET A 127 -18.10 3.86 -6.38
N PHE A 128 -17.79 3.78 -5.07
CA PHE A 128 -18.73 3.30 -4.06
C PHE A 128 -19.93 4.25 -3.84
N LYS A 129 -19.72 5.56 -3.97
CA LYS A 129 -20.82 6.54 -3.90
C LYS A 129 -21.77 6.46 -5.10
N GLU A 130 -21.27 6.08 -6.26
CA GLU A 130 -22.05 5.91 -7.49
C GLU A 130 -22.73 4.55 -7.57
N ALA A 131 -22.37 3.58 -6.70
CA ALA A 131 -23.06 2.30 -6.61
C ALA A 131 -24.53 2.49 -6.16
N ASP A 132 -25.42 1.60 -6.63
CA ASP A 132 -26.86 1.72 -6.46
C ASP A 132 -27.32 1.88 -5.00
N GLU A 133 -26.60 1.24 -4.07
CA GLU A 133 -26.89 1.27 -2.63
C GLU A 133 -26.33 2.53 -1.91
N GLY A 134 -25.44 3.28 -2.55
CA GLY A 134 -24.89 4.53 -2.00
C GLY A 134 -24.11 4.33 -0.70
N TYR A 135 -22.95 3.70 -0.78
CA TYR A 135 -22.08 3.36 0.36
C TYR A 135 -21.69 4.56 1.23
N VAL A 136 -21.55 4.30 2.53
CA VAL A 136 -20.81 5.20 3.43
C VAL A 136 -19.31 4.87 3.31
N THR A 137 -18.49 5.88 3.04
CA THR A 137 -17.08 5.69 2.71
C THR A 137 -16.17 6.33 3.75
N ALA A 138 -15.16 5.59 4.22
CA ALA A 138 -14.20 6.11 5.20
C ALA A 138 -12.76 5.72 4.85
N ILE A 139 -11.83 6.61 5.17
CA ILE A 139 -10.39 6.33 5.17
C ILE A 139 -9.75 6.90 6.43
N PHE A 140 -9.06 6.03 7.18
CA PHE A 140 -8.33 6.43 8.37
C PHE A 140 -6.86 6.08 8.25
N GLY A 141 -5.99 6.94 8.80
CA GLY A 141 -4.55 6.75 8.82
C GLY A 141 -3.80 7.46 7.70
N LYS A 142 -2.82 6.77 7.08
CA LYS A 142 -1.90 7.37 6.13
C LYS A 142 -2.57 7.73 4.80
N GLY A 143 -2.42 8.96 4.38
CA GLY A 143 -2.96 9.47 3.13
C GLY A 143 -2.05 9.29 1.90
N CYS A 144 -2.53 9.85 0.80
CA CYS A 144 -1.78 10.01 -0.45
C CYS A 144 -1.60 11.50 -0.74
N SER A 145 -0.40 12.01 -0.55
CA SER A 145 -0.06 13.43 -0.70
C SER A 145 -0.50 14.07 -2.04
N PRO A 146 -0.37 13.38 -3.20
CA PRO A 146 -0.81 13.94 -4.48
C PRO A 146 -2.30 14.15 -4.63
N MET A 147 -3.13 13.35 -3.96
CA MET A 147 -4.58 13.45 -4.03
C MET A 147 -5.14 14.67 -3.28
N GLY A 148 -4.40 15.23 -2.31
CA GLY A 148 -4.92 16.31 -1.46
C GLY A 148 -5.93 15.79 -0.44
N TRP A 149 -7.13 16.38 -0.43
CA TRP A 149 -8.18 16.03 0.52
C TRP A 149 -8.98 14.81 0.06
N PHE A 150 -9.05 13.78 0.87
CA PHE A 150 -9.86 12.62 0.59
C PHE A 150 -11.37 12.92 0.53
N LYS A 151 -11.85 13.95 1.25
CA LYS A 151 -13.24 14.41 1.14
C LYS A 151 -13.60 14.92 -0.25
N ASP A 152 -12.62 15.49 -0.95
CA ASP A 152 -12.79 15.94 -2.34
C ASP A 152 -12.81 14.77 -3.34
N HIS A 153 -12.52 13.56 -2.86
CA HIS A 153 -12.49 12.31 -3.62
C HIS A 153 -13.52 11.27 -3.11
N GLY A 154 -14.65 11.72 -2.60
CA GLY A 154 -15.81 10.87 -2.27
C GLY A 154 -15.80 10.23 -0.88
N TYR A 155 -14.77 10.44 -0.02
CA TYR A 155 -14.77 9.93 1.34
C TYR A 155 -15.63 10.78 2.28
N ASP A 156 -16.61 10.15 2.95
CA ASP A 156 -17.46 10.82 3.94
C ASP A 156 -16.72 11.09 5.24
N GLU A 157 -15.94 10.11 5.71
CA GLU A 157 -15.22 10.17 6.97
C GLU A 157 -13.71 9.99 6.78
N THR A 158 -12.93 10.78 7.50
CA THR A 158 -11.47 10.72 7.52
C THR A 158 -10.93 11.31 8.81
N ASP A 159 -9.85 10.74 9.33
CA ASP A 159 -9.14 11.24 10.52
C ASP A 159 -8.02 12.24 10.17
N PHE A 160 -7.99 12.75 8.95
CA PHE A 160 -7.03 13.76 8.51
C PHE A 160 -7.24 15.10 9.21
N ILE A 161 -6.17 15.59 9.84
CA ILE A 161 -6.14 16.94 10.44
C ILE A 161 -5.67 17.96 9.40
N HIS A 162 -6.54 18.95 9.15
CA HIS A 162 -6.45 19.96 8.10
C HIS A 162 -5.16 20.81 8.04
N LYS A 163 -4.32 20.81 9.05
CA LYS A 163 -3.30 21.87 9.22
C LYS A 163 -1.86 21.41 9.04
N HIS A 164 -1.61 20.19 8.56
CA HIS A 164 -0.23 19.76 8.38
C HIS A 164 0.31 20.20 7.01
N PRO A 165 1.50 20.85 6.98
CA PRO A 165 2.10 21.37 5.73
C PRO A 165 2.36 20.29 4.66
N ASN A 166 2.44 19.03 5.07
CA ASN A 166 2.77 17.89 4.19
C ASN A 166 1.56 17.06 3.77
N GLY A 167 0.33 17.51 4.02
CA GLY A 167 -0.90 16.80 3.61
C GLY A 167 -1.18 15.48 4.32
N ASN A 168 -0.29 15.02 5.17
CA ASN A 168 -0.42 13.81 5.97
C ASN A 168 -0.94 14.18 7.34
N GLY A 169 -2.17 14.49 7.51
CA GLY A 169 -2.89 15.00 8.69
C GLY A 169 -2.33 14.87 10.11
N HIS A 170 -1.28 14.12 10.32
CA HIS A 170 -0.56 13.93 11.56
C HIS A 170 0.95 13.98 11.31
N GLY A 171 1.47 15.16 11.03
CA GLY A 171 2.88 15.32 10.69
C GLY A 171 3.89 14.90 11.73
N ASP A 172 3.45 14.82 12.95
CA ASP A 172 4.33 14.58 14.08
C ASP A 172 4.69 13.11 14.30
N TRP A 173 4.04 12.20 13.58
CA TRP A 173 4.42 10.79 13.63
C TRP A 173 5.73 10.48 12.87
N TRP A 174 6.17 11.37 11.98
CA TRP A 174 7.47 11.27 11.32
C TRP A 174 8.63 11.60 12.23
N GLU A 175 8.45 12.70 12.96
CA GLU A 175 9.46 13.26 13.83
C GLU A 175 8.78 13.74 15.11
N PRO A 176 9.04 13.09 16.26
CA PRO A 176 8.64 13.68 17.53
C PRO A 176 9.25 15.06 17.58
N THR A 177 8.40 16.07 17.62
CA THR A 177 8.85 17.42 17.94
C THR A 177 8.66 17.64 19.44
N ASP A 178 9.38 18.58 20.03
CA ASP A 178 9.18 18.99 21.43
C ASP A 178 7.74 19.43 21.74
N LYS A 179 6.93 19.61 20.68
CA LYS A 179 5.56 20.11 20.75
C LYS A 179 4.50 19.01 20.71
N THR A 180 4.81 17.84 20.16
CA THR A 180 3.84 16.73 20.03
C THR A 180 4.59 15.40 20.15
N PRO A 181 4.86 14.91 21.37
CA PRO A 181 5.47 13.61 21.56
C PRO A 181 4.51 12.53 21.05
N ILE A 182 5.04 11.56 20.31
CA ILE A 182 4.29 10.36 19.95
C ILE A 182 4.04 9.57 21.23
N PRO A 183 2.78 9.23 21.56
CA PRO A 183 2.48 8.42 22.72
C PRO A 183 3.23 7.10 22.66
N LEU A 184 3.93 6.72 23.74
CA LEU A 184 4.70 5.48 23.81
C LEU A 184 3.81 4.23 23.86
N ASP A 185 2.54 4.40 24.21
CA ASP A 185 1.49 3.40 24.25
C ASP A 185 0.67 3.31 22.95
N ASP A 186 0.93 4.18 21.98
CA ASP A 186 0.31 4.16 20.66
C ASP A 186 1.35 4.37 19.54
N PRO A 187 2.35 3.47 19.41
CA PRO A 187 3.38 3.60 18.39
C PRO A 187 2.77 3.59 16.99
N LYS A 188 3.19 4.52 16.15
CA LYS A 188 2.65 4.64 14.78
C LYS A 188 1.12 4.80 14.71
N ARG A 189 0.48 5.26 15.80
CA ARG A 189 -0.98 5.37 15.89
C ARG A 189 -1.73 4.05 15.64
N LEU A 190 -1.12 2.92 15.93
CA LEU A 190 -1.72 1.61 15.66
C LEU A 190 -3.03 1.42 16.42
N PHE A 191 -3.04 1.75 17.71
CA PHE A 191 -4.19 1.51 18.58
C PHE A 191 -5.26 2.59 18.47
N SER A 192 -4.87 3.85 18.26
CA SER A 192 -5.84 4.92 17.96
C SER A 192 -6.51 4.70 16.60
N LEU A 193 -5.77 4.18 15.61
CA LEU A 193 -6.32 3.83 14.30
C LEU A 193 -7.32 2.67 14.42
N ALA A 194 -6.99 1.62 15.19
CA ALA A 194 -7.91 0.53 15.49
C ALA A 194 -9.17 1.04 16.19
N LYS A 195 -9.01 1.92 17.19
CA LYS A 195 -10.15 2.53 17.90
C LYS A 195 -11.06 3.33 16.96
N THR A 196 -10.49 4.20 16.14
CA THR A 196 -11.29 4.97 15.17
C THR A 196 -12.04 4.06 14.21
N SER A 197 -11.40 2.98 13.76
CA SER A 197 -12.01 1.99 12.87
C SER A 197 -13.13 1.22 13.56
N THR A 198 -12.96 0.79 14.82
CA THR A 198 -14.02 0.10 15.58
C THR A 198 -15.17 1.02 15.96
N ASP A 199 -14.90 2.31 16.27
CA ASP A 199 -15.95 3.31 16.49
C ASP A 199 -16.81 3.51 15.22
N PHE A 200 -16.17 3.52 14.04
CA PHE A 200 -16.86 3.56 12.75
C PHE A 200 -17.73 2.32 12.54
N LEU A 201 -17.20 1.10 12.78
CA LEU A 201 -17.96 -0.15 12.64
C LEU A 201 -19.19 -0.17 13.55
N LYS A 202 -19.05 0.24 14.83
CA LYS A 202 -20.17 0.37 15.78
C LYS A 202 -21.24 1.33 15.29
N ALA A 203 -20.85 2.46 14.71
CA ALA A 203 -21.77 3.42 14.16
C ALA A 203 -22.50 2.92 12.90
N ARG A 204 -21.95 1.88 12.23
CA ARG A 204 -22.53 1.28 11.01
C ARG A 204 -23.24 -0.04 11.24
N ALA A 205 -23.15 -0.62 12.44
CA ALA A 205 -23.68 -1.97 12.73
C ALA A 205 -25.19 -2.10 12.44
N ASP A 206 -25.97 -1.05 12.75
CA ASP A 206 -27.41 -1.02 12.55
C ASP A 206 -27.82 -0.23 11.29
N ASP A 207 -26.86 0.23 10.47
CA ASP A 207 -27.17 0.97 9.25
C ASP A 207 -27.71 0.04 8.16
N GLU A 208 -28.69 0.54 7.42
CA GLU A 208 -29.19 -0.15 6.22
C GLU A 208 -28.19 -0.04 5.06
N LYS A 209 -27.39 1.03 5.02
CA LYS A 209 -26.40 1.28 3.97
C LYS A 209 -25.12 0.48 4.20
N PRO A 210 -24.58 -0.12 3.16
CA PRO A 210 -23.27 -0.75 3.23
C PRO A 210 -22.15 0.30 3.37
N PHE A 211 -20.94 -0.15 3.76
CA PHE A 211 -19.80 0.73 3.92
C PHE A 211 -18.56 0.23 3.17
N TYR A 212 -17.70 1.18 2.82
CA TYR A 212 -16.31 0.98 2.43
C TYR A 212 -15.38 1.65 3.44
N LEU A 213 -14.51 0.88 4.07
CA LEU A 213 -13.53 1.37 5.04
C LEU A 213 -12.11 1.03 4.58
N MET A 214 -11.28 2.03 4.37
CA MET A 214 -9.84 1.86 4.17
C MET A 214 -9.08 2.18 5.46
N ILE A 215 -8.40 1.18 6.04
CA ILE A 215 -7.54 1.31 7.21
C ILE A 215 -6.10 1.37 6.72
N SER A 216 -5.55 2.56 6.68
CA SER A 216 -4.27 2.86 6.06
C SER A 216 -3.19 3.08 7.12
N HIS A 217 -2.46 2.00 7.47
CA HIS A 217 -1.43 2.04 8.50
C HIS A 217 -0.24 2.93 8.12
N TYR A 218 0.43 3.47 9.16
CA TYR A 218 1.75 4.10 9.06
C TYR A 218 2.89 3.11 9.35
N ALA A 219 2.59 1.98 9.98
CA ALA A 219 3.52 0.87 10.17
C ALA A 219 3.60 0.07 8.86
N LEU A 220 4.76 -0.34 8.42
CA LEU A 220 6.07 -0.38 9.09
C LEU A 220 7.06 0.68 8.58
N HIS A 221 6.58 1.79 8.06
CA HIS A 221 7.46 2.85 7.56
C HIS A 221 8.46 3.30 8.63
N VAL A 222 9.67 3.64 8.21
CA VAL A 222 10.67 4.23 9.12
C VAL A 222 10.09 5.51 9.76
N ARG A 223 10.35 5.80 11.01
CA ARG A 223 11.21 5.16 12.03
C ARG A 223 10.45 4.03 12.72
N ASN A 224 11.13 2.91 13.00
CA ASN A 224 10.52 1.75 13.65
C ASN A 224 10.18 2.10 15.10
N MET A 225 8.92 1.90 15.48
CA MET A 225 8.39 2.17 16.81
C MET A 225 7.45 1.04 17.21
N SER A 226 7.64 0.52 18.41
CA SER A 226 6.85 -0.57 18.97
C SER A 226 6.51 -0.32 20.43
N LEU A 227 5.52 -1.02 20.97
CA LEU A 227 5.27 -1.05 22.39
C LEU A 227 6.51 -1.60 23.12
N LYS A 228 6.78 -1.02 24.30
CA LYS A 228 7.90 -1.48 25.14
C LYS A 228 7.74 -2.94 25.56
N SER A 229 6.53 -3.38 25.88
CA SER A 229 6.23 -4.77 26.26
C SER A 229 6.53 -5.75 25.14
N THR A 230 6.05 -5.46 23.92
CA THR A 230 6.26 -6.31 22.75
C THR A 230 7.74 -6.33 22.35
N ARG A 231 8.41 -5.17 22.41
CA ARG A 231 9.85 -5.10 22.14
C ARG A 231 10.67 -5.91 23.14
N ALA A 232 10.36 -5.86 24.44
CA ALA A 232 11.05 -6.66 25.46
C ALA A 232 10.99 -8.16 25.13
N LYS A 233 9.81 -8.67 24.76
CA LYS A 233 9.63 -10.05 24.29
C LYS A 233 10.60 -10.40 23.14
N TYR A 234 10.70 -9.55 22.14
CA TYR A 234 11.57 -9.81 20.99
C TYR A 234 13.06 -9.63 21.29
N LEU A 235 13.42 -8.76 22.21
CA LEU A 235 14.81 -8.65 22.68
C LEU A 235 15.28 -9.97 23.31
N ASP A 236 14.43 -10.61 24.12
CA ASP A 236 14.72 -11.92 24.71
C ASP A 236 14.83 -13.00 23.63
N ILE A 237 13.88 -13.09 22.70
CA ILE A 237 13.90 -14.06 21.59
C ILE A 237 15.15 -13.89 20.72
N VAL A 238 15.50 -12.65 20.37
CA VAL A 238 16.68 -12.37 19.53
C VAL A 238 17.98 -12.67 20.31
N ALA A 239 18.03 -12.34 21.59
CA ALA A 239 19.19 -12.66 22.44
C ALA A 239 19.41 -14.17 22.54
N GLU A 240 18.36 -14.94 22.83
CA GLU A 240 18.41 -16.40 22.91
C GLU A 240 18.87 -17.02 21.57
N ARG A 241 18.23 -16.65 20.45
CA ARG A 241 18.57 -17.18 19.11
C ARG A 241 20.00 -16.89 18.68
N ASN A 242 20.62 -15.84 19.20
CA ASN A 242 22.00 -15.44 18.86
C ASN A 242 23.02 -15.72 19.98
N GLY A 243 22.61 -16.39 21.05
CA GLY A 243 23.51 -16.75 22.18
C GLY A 243 24.10 -15.54 22.89
N ILE A 244 23.35 -14.42 22.98
CA ILE A 244 23.83 -13.17 23.59
C ILE A 244 23.67 -13.28 25.10
N VAL A 245 24.79 -13.54 25.80
CA VAL A 245 24.83 -13.61 27.24
C VAL A 245 24.65 -12.21 27.85
N GLY A 246 23.73 -12.09 28.81
CA GLY A 246 23.38 -10.82 29.46
C GLY A 246 22.27 -10.03 28.73
N GLY A 247 21.73 -10.60 27.65
CA GLY A 247 20.61 -10.00 26.92
C GLY A 247 20.97 -8.81 26.03
N ILE A 248 19.98 -8.22 25.41
CA ILE A 248 20.09 -6.99 24.61
C ILE A 248 19.42 -5.87 25.42
N PRO A 249 20.13 -4.79 25.78
CA PRO A 249 19.53 -3.69 26.52
C PRO A 249 18.34 -3.07 25.76
N ASP A 250 17.22 -2.84 26.44
CA ASP A 250 16.11 -2.07 25.88
C ASP A 250 16.43 -0.58 26.02
N ILE A 251 16.86 0.01 24.92
CA ILE A 251 17.15 1.44 24.82
C ILE A 251 16.01 2.13 24.06
N SER A 252 15.62 3.31 24.54
CA SER A 252 14.81 4.21 23.71
C SER A 252 15.67 4.71 22.54
N ARG A 253 15.15 4.69 21.33
CA ARG A 253 15.85 5.29 20.17
C ARG A 253 16.16 6.79 20.36
N PHE A 254 15.47 7.43 21.29
CA PHE A 254 15.63 8.84 21.67
C PHE A 254 16.51 9.02 22.91
N ASP A 255 17.06 7.92 23.46
CA ASP A 255 18.00 7.99 24.55
C ASP A 255 19.40 8.29 23.98
N ASP A 256 20.07 9.33 24.49
CA ASP A 256 21.45 9.65 24.12
C ASP A 256 22.40 8.47 24.28
N ASN A 257 22.08 7.53 25.18
CA ASN A 257 22.79 6.26 25.36
C ASN A 257 22.67 5.29 24.16
N ALA A 258 21.70 5.50 23.24
CA ALA A 258 21.59 4.69 22.03
C ALA A 258 22.79 4.87 21.08
N ILE A 259 23.51 5.97 21.19
CA ILE A 259 24.70 6.28 20.37
C ILE A 259 25.88 5.41 20.78
N ASP A 260 25.97 5.00 22.04
CA ASP A 260 27.08 4.24 22.62
C ASP A 260 26.92 2.71 22.52
N MET A 261 25.77 2.21 22.02
CA MET A 261 25.57 0.78 21.87
C MET A 261 26.49 0.20 20.78
N PRO A 262 27.20 -0.91 21.06
CA PRO A 262 27.98 -1.61 20.04
C PRO A 262 27.16 -1.94 18.80
N LYS A 263 27.72 -1.74 17.60
CA LYS A 263 26.99 -1.88 16.31
C LYS A 263 26.28 -3.22 16.15
N ASN A 264 26.90 -4.32 16.61
CA ASN A 264 26.32 -5.66 16.57
C ASN A 264 25.07 -5.77 17.48
N LEU A 265 25.10 -5.24 18.69
CA LEU A 265 23.93 -5.22 19.58
C LEU A 265 22.84 -4.31 19.05
N ARG A 266 23.22 -3.19 18.44
CA ARG A 266 22.27 -2.27 17.80
C ARG A 266 21.51 -2.95 16.67
N ALA A 267 22.17 -3.71 15.81
CA ALA A 267 21.52 -4.47 14.74
C ALA A 267 20.51 -5.50 15.29
N HIS A 268 20.84 -6.17 16.40
CA HIS A 268 19.90 -7.08 17.06
C HIS A 268 18.73 -6.35 17.69
N TRP A 269 18.96 -5.19 18.30
CA TRP A 269 17.91 -4.32 18.83
C TRP A 269 16.96 -3.83 17.72
N GLU A 270 17.50 -3.36 16.60
CA GLU A 270 16.71 -2.90 15.45
C GLU A 270 15.84 -4.05 14.90
N LYS A 271 16.39 -5.26 14.82
CA LYS A 271 15.66 -6.46 14.40
C LYS A 271 14.52 -6.80 15.36
N ALA A 272 14.76 -6.74 16.68
CA ALA A 272 13.75 -6.99 17.71
C ALA A 272 12.65 -5.91 17.67
N ASN A 273 13.02 -4.63 17.55
CA ASN A 273 12.09 -3.52 17.48
C ASN A 273 11.20 -3.56 16.22
N TYR A 274 11.77 -3.96 15.08
CA TYR A 274 10.99 -4.15 13.85
C TYR A 274 10.00 -5.30 13.98
N ALA A 275 10.44 -6.46 14.51
CA ALA A 275 9.57 -7.61 14.73
C ALA A 275 8.42 -7.28 15.71
N ALA A 276 8.73 -6.51 16.77
CA ALA A 276 7.72 -6.02 17.71
C ALA A 276 6.70 -5.09 17.04
N MET A 277 7.14 -4.19 16.15
CA MET A 277 6.23 -3.30 15.40
C MET A 277 5.32 -4.09 14.45
N VAL A 278 5.80 -5.18 13.85
CA VAL A 278 4.98 -6.10 13.03
C VAL A 278 3.88 -6.74 13.87
N GLU A 279 4.21 -7.25 15.08
CA GLU A 279 3.22 -7.85 15.98
C GLU A 279 2.24 -6.82 16.54
N ASP A 280 2.70 -5.60 16.87
CA ASP A 280 1.82 -4.52 17.32
C ASP A 280 0.82 -4.13 16.23
N MET A 281 1.24 -4.12 14.95
CA MET A 281 0.35 -3.91 13.81
C MET A 281 -0.67 -5.05 13.67
N ASP A 282 -0.23 -6.31 13.77
CA ASP A 282 -1.11 -7.47 13.74
C ASP A 282 -2.16 -7.42 14.87
N THR A 283 -1.73 -7.02 16.07
CA THR A 283 -2.63 -6.82 17.22
C THR A 283 -3.67 -5.74 16.94
N SER A 284 -3.25 -4.61 16.36
CA SER A 284 -4.13 -3.51 15.95
C SER A 284 -5.18 -3.97 14.91
N ILE A 285 -4.76 -4.74 13.93
CA ILE A 285 -5.64 -5.36 12.93
C ILE A 285 -6.62 -6.31 13.62
N GLY A 286 -6.12 -7.13 14.56
CA GLY A 286 -6.94 -8.06 15.32
C GLY A 286 -8.08 -7.39 16.07
N ILE A 287 -7.85 -6.23 16.68
CA ILE A 287 -8.90 -5.44 17.37
C ILE A 287 -10.05 -5.11 16.41
N VAL A 288 -9.75 -4.74 15.18
CA VAL A 288 -10.77 -4.40 14.17
C VAL A 288 -11.52 -5.65 13.68
N LEU A 289 -10.79 -6.75 13.43
CA LEU A 289 -11.40 -8.01 12.98
C LEU A 289 -12.28 -8.63 14.09
N ASP A 290 -11.83 -8.59 15.34
CA ASP A 290 -12.60 -9.08 16.49
C ASP A 290 -13.89 -8.25 16.69
N GLU A 291 -13.84 -6.92 16.47
CA GLU A 291 -15.02 -6.06 16.53
C GLU A 291 -16.01 -6.35 15.37
N LEU A 292 -15.50 -6.59 14.16
CA LEU A 292 -16.30 -6.94 12.99
C LEU A 292 -17.11 -8.23 13.25
N GLU A 293 -16.48 -9.23 13.86
CA GLU A 293 -17.14 -10.47 14.30
C GLU A 293 -18.17 -10.20 15.41
N ALA A 294 -17.80 -9.41 16.44
CA ALA A 294 -18.68 -9.11 17.57
C ALA A 294 -19.96 -8.36 17.17
N LEU A 295 -19.90 -7.60 16.07
CA LEU A 295 -21.03 -6.87 15.49
C LEU A 295 -21.85 -7.69 14.47
N ASP A 296 -21.50 -8.97 14.25
CA ASP A 296 -22.13 -9.86 13.25
C ASP A 296 -22.06 -9.30 11.81
N LEU A 297 -21.02 -8.53 11.50
CA LEU A 297 -20.82 -7.93 10.19
C LEU A 297 -19.89 -8.78 9.29
N ALA A 298 -19.08 -9.67 9.87
CA ALA A 298 -18.07 -10.43 9.14
C ALA A 298 -18.63 -11.29 8.00
N GLY A 299 -19.83 -11.88 8.20
CA GLY A 299 -20.48 -12.72 7.20
C GLY A 299 -20.90 -12.01 5.92
N ASN A 300 -21.02 -10.67 5.94
CA ASN A 300 -21.36 -9.84 4.78
C ASN A 300 -20.29 -8.76 4.50
N THR A 301 -19.03 -9.02 4.83
CA THR A 301 -17.94 -8.05 4.63
C THR A 301 -16.77 -8.72 3.90
N TYR A 302 -16.35 -8.12 2.79
CA TYR A 302 -15.08 -8.43 2.17
C TYR A 302 -13.95 -7.71 2.91
N VAL A 303 -12.95 -8.45 3.35
CA VAL A 303 -11.75 -7.90 3.99
C VAL A 303 -10.55 -8.26 3.14
N ILE A 304 -9.80 -7.27 2.68
CA ILE A 304 -8.52 -7.45 1.99
C ILE A 304 -7.40 -6.83 2.84
N PHE A 305 -6.41 -7.64 3.18
CA PHE A 305 -5.14 -7.19 3.77
C PHE A 305 -4.03 -7.19 2.73
N THR A 306 -3.26 -6.11 2.63
CA THR A 306 -2.09 -6.01 1.75
C THR A 306 -1.13 -4.88 2.19
N SER A 307 -0.04 -4.64 1.43
CA SER A 307 0.92 -3.56 1.64
C SER A 307 1.08 -2.69 0.41
N ASP A 308 1.47 -1.43 0.60
CA ASP A 308 1.63 -0.46 -0.49
C ASP A 308 2.90 -0.62 -1.34
N ASN A 309 3.91 -1.28 -0.80
CA ASN A 309 5.14 -1.68 -1.50
C ASN A 309 5.90 -2.70 -0.66
N GLY A 310 6.94 -3.28 -1.24
CA GLY A 310 7.82 -4.19 -0.52
C GLY A 310 8.57 -3.54 0.62
N GLY A 311 8.99 -4.34 1.59
CA GLY A 311 9.60 -3.89 2.83
C GLY A 311 10.98 -3.25 2.67
N GLY A 312 11.32 -2.38 3.62
CA GLY A 312 12.63 -1.74 3.70
C GLY A 312 13.74 -2.66 4.26
N SER A 313 13.39 -3.81 4.83
CA SER A 313 14.33 -4.83 5.32
C SER A 313 14.48 -5.98 4.32
N SER A 314 15.16 -7.08 4.69
CA SER A 314 15.33 -8.23 3.80
C SER A 314 13.99 -8.84 3.39
N ASN A 315 13.82 -9.07 2.10
CA ASN A 315 12.66 -9.75 1.51
C ASN A 315 13.04 -11.14 0.94
N ALA A 316 14.18 -11.71 1.39
CA ALA A 316 14.61 -13.01 0.90
C ALA A 316 13.50 -14.07 0.97
N PRO A 317 13.34 -14.93 -0.05
CA PRO A 317 14.24 -15.15 -1.18
C PRO A 317 14.12 -14.13 -2.34
N LEU A 318 13.21 -13.15 -2.27
CA LEU A 318 13.05 -12.12 -3.29
C LEU A 318 14.18 -11.10 -3.25
N GLN A 319 14.67 -10.67 -4.41
CA GLN A 319 15.61 -9.57 -4.51
C GLN A 319 14.96 -8.22 -4.24
N GLY A 320 15.76 -7.28 -3.76
CA GLY A 320 15.36 -5.90 -3.58
C GLY A 320 14.44 -5.67 -2.39
N GLY A 321 13.66 -4.61 -2.47
CA GLY A 321 12.76 -4.13 -1.44
C GLY A 321 12.27 -2.74 -1.82
N LYS A 322 11.83 -1.96 -0.85
CA LYS A 322 11.35 -0.58 -1.08
C LYS A 322 12.25 0.19 -2.04
N ALA A 323 11.65 0.92 -2.95
CA ALA A 323 12.30 1.74 -3.99
C ALA A 323 13.07 0.96 -5.06
N LYS A 324 12.90 -0.37 -5.16
CA LYS A 324 13.54 -1.20 -6.18
C LYS A 324 12.50 -2.01 -6.95
N MET A 325 12.67 -2.09 -8.27
CA MET A 325 11.72 -2.75 -9.18
C MET A 325 11.84 -4.28 -9.24
N TRP A 326 12.64 -4.87 -8.36
CA TRP A 326 12.73 -6.32 -8.15
C TRP A 326 11.47 -6.84 -7.46
N GLU A 327 11.27 -8.16 -7.49
CA GLU A 327 10.12 -8.79 -6.83
C GLU A 327 9.97 -8.38 -5.35
N GLY A 328 11.07 -8.25 -4.60
CA GLY A 328 11.02 -7.82 -3.22
C GLY A 328 10.53 -6.39 -2.98
N GLY A 329 10.49 -5.55 -4.04
CA GLY A 329 9.93 -4.21 -3.97
C GLY A 329 8.49 -4.09 -4.47
N LEU A 330 8.06 -5.04 -5.32
CA LEU A 330 6.76 -5.01 -5.99
C LEU A 330 5.79 -6.08 -5.47
N ARG A 331 6.27 -7.30 -5.19
CA ARG A 331 5.43 -8.38 -4.65
C ARG A 331 5.17 -8.12 -3.17
N VAL A 332 3.90 -8.16 -2.79
CA VAL A 332 3.42 -7.85 -1.43
C VAL A 332 2.52 -8.96 -0.91
N PRO A 333 2.37 -9.11 0.42
CA PRO A 333 1.39 -10.04 0.96
C PRO A 333 -0.02 -9.57 0.59
N MET A 334 -0.89 -10.51 0.28
CA MET A 334 -2.32 -10.28 0.11
C MET A 334 -3.10 -11.46 0.67
N ILE A 335 -4.08 -11.14 1.52
CA ILE A 335 -5.04 -12.09 2.08
C ILE A 335 -6.42 -11.49 1.90
N ALA A 336 -7.38 -12.30 1.45
CA ALA A 336 -8.76 -11.88 1.25
C ALA A 336 -9.73 -12.84 1.94
N THR A 337 -10.74 -12.28 2.64
CA THR A 337 -11.88 -13.01 3.20
C THR A 337 -13.18 -12.32 2.80
N GLY A 338 -14.29 -13.05 2.81
CA GLY A 338 -15.60 -12.48 2.53
C GLY A 338 -16.57 -13.49 1.93
N PRO A 339 -17.79 -13.05 1.61
CA PRO A 339 -18.79 -13.91 0.99
C PRO A 339 -18.27 -14.63 -0.24
N GLY A 340 -18.44 -15.96 -0.29
CA GLY A 340 -18.01 -16.78 -1.43
C GLY A 340 -16.52 -17.08 -1.53
N ILE A 341 -15.66 -16.48 -0.70
CA ILE A 341 -14.21 -16.76 -0.70
C ILE A 341 -13.95 -18.04 0.10
N PRO A 342 -13.35 -19.09 -0.52
CA PRO A 342 -13.10 -20.34 0.18
C PRO A 342 -11.99 -20.20 1.23
N ALA A 343 -12.23 -20.75 2.43
CA ALA A 343 -11.30 -20.69 3.56
C ALA A 343 -10.05 -21.55 3.32
N ASP A 344 -8.94 -21.14 3.89
CA ASP A 344 -7.59 -21.77 3.83
C ASP A 344 -7.17 -22.18 2.42
N THR A 345 -7.37 -21.29 1.45
CA THR A 345 -6.98 -21.51 0.04
C THR A 345 -5.80 -20.64 -0.36
N GLN A 346 -5.24 -20.95 -1.54
CA GLN A 346 -4.19 -20.17 -2.19
C GLN A 346 -4.56 -19.93 -3.65
N CYS A 347 -4.38 -18.69 -4.09
CA CYS A 347 -4.47 -18.31 -5.49
C CYS A 347 -3.08 -17.93 -6.02
N ASP A 348 -2.67 -18.53 -7.14
CA ASP A 348 -1.39 -18.29 -7.78
C ASP A 348 -1.50 -17.39 -9.01
N THR A 349 -2.74 -17.04 -9.40
CA THR A 349 -2.98 -16.09 -10.49
C THR A 349 -2.39 -14.74 -10.13
N PRO A 350 -1.56 -14.13 -11.00
CA PRO A 350 -1.03 -12.81 -10.77
C PRO A 350 -2.14 -11.75 -10.71
N VAL A 351 -2.09 -10.92 -9.66
CA VAL A 351 -3.04 -9.82 -9.43
C VAL A 351 -2.30 -8.55 -9.03
N ALA A 352 -2.88 -7.39 -9.27
CA ALA A 352 -2.30 -6.12 -8.85
C ALA A 352 -3.34 -5.23 -8.15
N GLN A 353 -2.87 -4.28 -7.36
CA GLN A 353 -3.75 -3.45 -6.56
C GLN A 353 -4.62 -2.50 -7.39
N TRP A 354 -4.25 -2.15 -8.61
CA TRP A 354 -5.15 -1.42 -9.52
C TRP A 354 -6.37 -2.25 -9.99
N ASP A 355 -6.43 -3.54 -9.68
CA ASP A 355 -7.60 -4.40 -9.93
C ASP A 355 -8.74 -4.16 -8.91
N TYR A 356 -8.44 -3.53 -7.76
CA TYR A 356 -9.41 -3.44 -6.67
C TYR A 356 -10.61 -2.56 -7.02
N LEU A 357 -10.44 -1.48 -7.79
CA LEU A 357 -11.56 -0.63 -8.19
C LEU A 357 -12.59 -1.43 -8.99
N THR A 358 -12.16 -2.15 -10.02
CA THR A 358 -13.01 -3.00 -10.86
C THR A 358 -13.60 -4.17 -10.08
N THR A 359 -12.80 -4.76 -9.17
CA THR A 359 -13.24 -5.86 -8.31
C THR A 359 -14.33 -5.43 -7.34
N PHE A 360 -14.13 -4.31 -6.65
CA PHE A 360 -15.11 -3.82 -5.69
C PHE A 360 -16.40 -3.37 -6.37
N HIS A 361 -16.29 -2.76 -7.54
CA HIS A 361 -17.45 -2.44 -8.37
C HIS A 361 -18.28 -3.68 -8.72
N ASP A 362 -17.64 -4.76 -9.19
CA ASP A 362 -18.29 -6.04 -9.52
C ASP A 362 -18.88 -6.71 -8.29
N LEU A 363 -18.13 -6.80 -7.17
CA LEU A 363 -18.59 -7.41 -5.93
C LEU A 363 -19.73 -6.62 -5.26
N ALA A 364 -19.75 -5.30 -5.43
CA ALA A 364 -20.86 -4.44 -5.00
C ALA A 364 -22.12 -4.63 -5.86
N GLY A 365 -22.02 -5.31 -6.99
CA GLY A 365 -23.11 -5.47 -7.95
C GLY A 365 -23.55 -4.16 -8.60
N SER A 366 -22.65 -3.17 -8.67
CA SER A 366 -22.95 -1.85 -9.22
C SER A 366 -23.22 -1.91 -10.73
N ALA A 367 -24.27 -1.23 -11.16
CA ALA A 367 -24.59 -1.01 -12.59
C ALA A 367 -24.02 0.32 -13.12
N ALA A 368 -23.39 1.13 -12.28
CA ALA A 368 -22.77 2.39 -12.70
C ALA A 368 -21.65 2.13 -13.75
N PRO A 369 -21.53 2.94 -14.81
CA PRO A 369 -20.49 2.71 -15.80
C PRO A 369 -19.11 3.04 -15.24
N LEU A 370 -18.14 2.18 -15.50
CA LEU A 370 -16.73 2.44 -15.18
C LEU A 370 -16.05 3.18 -16.34
N PRO A 371 -15.01 4.00 -16.05
CA PRO A 371 -14.17 4.59 -17.09
C PRO A 371 -13.52 3.52 -17.99
N GLU A 372 -13.46 3.78 -19.30
CA GLU A 372 -12.86 2.87 -20.29
C GLU A 372 -11.33 2.75 -20.16
N ASP A 373 -10.70 3.70 -19.46
CA ASP A 373 -9.25 3.78 -19.33
C ASP A 373 -8.70 3.17 -18.02
N LEU A 374 -9.45 2.26 -17.37
CA LEU A 374 -8.94 1.47 -16.25
C LEU A 374 -7.95 0.42 -16.77
N ASP A 375 -6.93 0.11 -15.93
CA ASP A 375 -5.99 -0.97 -16.22
C ASP A 375 -6.33 -2.26 -15.42
N GLY A 376 -7.25 -2.14 -14.46
CA GLY A 376 -7.69 -3.23 -13.60
C GLY A 376 -8.77 -4.09 -14.24
N VAL A 377 -8.79 -5.37 -13.87
CA VAL A 377 -9.86 -6.33 -14.17
C VAL A 377 -10.50 -6.80 -12.86
N SER A 378 -11.73 -7.32 -12.90
CA SER A 378 -12.37 -7.89 -11.70
C SER A 378 -11.65 -9.16 -11.26
N LEU A 379 -11.29 -9.23 -9.97
CA LEU A 379 -10.73 -10.41 -9.33
C LEU A 379 -11.80 -11.37 -8.81
N ARG A 380 -13.09 -11.05 -8.94
CA ARG A 380 -14.19 -11.87 -8.43
C ARG A 380 -14.07 -13.36 -8.82
N PRO A 381 -13.77 -13.72 -10.08
CA PRO A 381 -13.65 -15.14 -10.46
C PRO A 381 -12.57 -15.89 -9.67
N VAL A 382 -11.41 -15.27 -9.41
CA VAL A 382 -10.35 -15.90 -8.64
C VAL A 382 -10.58 -15.83 -7.13
N LEU A 383 -11.30 -14.83 -6.63
CA LEU A 383 -11.71 -14.77 -5.23
C LEU A 383 -12.71 -15.91 -4.90
N GLU A 384 -13.65 -16.21 -5.80
CA GLU A 384 -14.64 -17.25 -5.60
C GLU A 384 -14.10 -18.68 -5.91
N GLN A 385 -13.19 -18.81 -6.89
CA GLN A 385 -12.80 -20.13 -7.46
C GLN A 385 -11.29 -20.44 -7.33
N GLY A 386 -10.51 -19.55 -6.72
CA GLY A 386 -9.05 -19.70 -6.64
C GLY A 386 -8.40 -19.80 -8.02
N ASN A 387 -7.46 -20.73 -8.17
CA ASN A 387 -6.74 -20.97 -9.44
C ASN A 387 -7.63 -21.45 -10.61
N ALA A 388 -8.87 -21.85 -10.34
CA ALA A 388 -9.83 -22.24 -11.41
C ALA A 388 -10.57 -21.02 -11.99
N GLY A 389 -10.60 -19.88 -11.29
CA GLY A 389 -11.21 -18.67 -11.76
C GLY A 389 -10.48 -18.08 -12.97
N GLN A 390 -11.24 -17.63 -13.95
CA GLN A 390 -10.68 -17.01 -15.16
C GLN A 390 -10.92 -15.50 -15.11
N LEU A 391 -9.83 -14.75 -15.12
CA LEU A 391 -9.90 -13.28 -15.23
C LEU A 391 -10.13 -12.87 -16.68
N ASP A 392 -10.76 -11.72 -16.86
CA ASP A 392 -10.83 -11.08 -18.16
C ASP A 392 -9.41 -10.81 -18.71
N GLU A 393 -9.28 -10.81 -20.03
CA GLU A 393 -8.02 -10.51 -20.70
C GLU A 393 -7.65 -9.04 -20.44
N ARG A 394 -6.41 -8.82 -20.00
CA ARG A 394 -5.89 -7.45 -19.86
C ARG A 394 -5.41 -6.93 -21.20
N ASP A 395 -5.60 -5.65 -21.46
CA ASP A 395 -5.05 -4.97 -22.65
C ASP A 395 -3.53 -5.16 -22.77
N THR A 396 -2.85 -5.30 -21.63
CA THR A 396 -1.42 -5.58 -21.52
C THR A 396 -1.15 -6.40 -20.26
N GLY A 397 0.07 -6.90 -20.10
CA GLY A 397 0.51 -7.48 -18.83
C GLY A 397 0.62 -6.43 -17.72
N PHE A 398 1.36 -6.74 -16.68
CA PHE A 398 1.56 -5.83 -15.55
C PHE A 398 2.70 -4.85 -15.84
N VAL A 399 2.40 -3.56 -15.88
CA VAL A 399 3.40 -2.50 -16.12
C VAL A 399 3.67 -1.74 -14.83
N PHE A 400 4.95 -1.73 -14.43
CA PHE A 400 5.46 -0.99 -13.28
C PHE A 400 6.43 0.07 -13.80
N HIS A 401 6.04 1.33 -13.75
CA HIS A 401 6.82 2.41 -14.33
C HIS A 401 7.34 3.36 -13.25
N PHE A 402 8.68 3.46 -13.15
CA PHE A 402 9.34 4.25 -12.13
C PHE A 402 10.55 5.00 -12.70
N PRO A 403 10.31 6.06 -13.50
CA PRO A 403 11.37 6.87 -14.12
C PRO A 403 12.01 7.87 -13.16
N ALA A 404 11.88 7.68 -11.86
CA ALA A 404 12.34 8.60 -10.83
C ALA A 404 13.84 8.43 -10.50
N PHE A 405 14.50 9.53 -10.12
CA PHE A 405 15.94 9.62 -9.95
C PHE A 405 16.47 9.45 -8.53
N TYR A 406 15.66 9.18 -7.54
CA TYR A 406 16.24 8.91 -6.23
C TYR A 406 16.75 7.47 -6.07
N THR A 407 16.42 6.63 -7.04
CA THR A 407 17.02 5.32 -7.30
C THR A 407 17.34 5.19 -8.79
N VAL A 408 17.77 4.02 -9.24
CA VAL A 408 17.92 3.74 -10.68
C VAL A 408 16.54 3.79 -11.34
N PRO A 409 16.35 4.62 -12.39
CA PRO A 409 15.08 4.70 -13.10
C PRO A 409 14.83 3.42 -13.91
N ILE A 410 13.79 2.67 -13.55
CA ILE A 410 13.49 1.37 -14.15
C ILE A 410 12.01 1.30 -14.51
N THR A 411 11.72 0.65 -15.65
CA THR A 411 10.39 0.14 -15.97
C THR A 411 10.44 -1.37 -15.97
N ALA A 412 9.49 -2.02 -15.28
CA ALA A 412 9.32 -3.46 -15.33
C ALA A 412 7.99 -3.82 -16.00
N TYR A 413 7.98 -4.96 -16.69
CA TYR A 413 6.82 -5.49 -17.39
C TYR A 413 6.72 -6.99 -17.17
N ARG A 414 5.63 -7.45 -16.58
CA ARG A 414 5.33 -8.87 -16.42
C ARG A 414 4.26 -9.30 -17.41
N ASP A 415 4.55 -10.32 -18.20
CA ASP A 415 3.62 -11.00 -19.13
C ASP A 415 3.68 -12.51 -18.91
N GLY A 416 2.63 -13.05 -18.30
CA GLY A 416 2.60 -14.44 -17.84
C GLY A 416 3.68 -14.72 -16.79
N ASP A 417 4.54 -15.69 -17.08
CA ASP A 417 5.62 -16.14 -16.19
C ASP A 417 6.88 -15.29 -16.27
N TYR A 418 6.96 -14.42 -17.29
CA TYR A 418 8.17 -13.64 -17.56
C TYR A 418 8.06 -12.21 -17.09
N LYS A 419 9.16 -11.71 -16.52
CA LYS A 419 9.33 -10.31 -16.15
C LYS A 419 10.54 -9.72 -16.85
N LEU A 420 10.28 -8.67 -17.61
CA LEU A 420 11.28 -7.82 -18.24
C LEU A 420 11.53 -6.61 -17.36
N MET A 421 12.80 -6.24 -17.17
CA MET A 421 13.20 -4.99 -16.54
C MET A 421 14.05 -4.19 -17.51
N ARG A 422 13.73 -2.90 -17.69
CA ARG A 422 14.50 -1.97 -18.51
C ARG A 422 14.98 -0.80 -17.66
N GLN A 423 16.29 -0.65 -17.56
CA GLN A 423 16.92 0.51 -16.95
C GLN A 423 16.85 1.68 -17.95
N LEU A 424 16.21 2.77 -17.58
CA LEU A 424 15.85 3.81 -18.55
C LEU A 424 17.01 4.69 -18.99
N ASN A 425 17.98 4.94 -18.10
CA ASN A 425 19.15 5.78 -18.41
C ASN A 425 20.24 5.08 -19.24
N THR A 426 20.33 3.75 -19.20
CA THR A 426 21.32 2.96 -19.96
C THR A 426 20.71 2.18 -21.11
N GLY A 427 19.41 1.93 -21.07
CA GLY A 427 18.72 1.03 -22.00
C GLY A 427 18.99 -0.45 -21.71
N GLU A 428 19.70 -0.81 -20.63
CA GLU A 428 19.97 -2.20 -20.27
C GLU A 428 18.67 -2.94 -19.96
N ILE A 429 18.55 -4.16 -20.50
CA ILE A 429 17.36 -5.01 -20.37
C ILE A 429 17.75 -6.32 -19.71
N LYS A 430 16.91 -6.77 -18.77
CA LYS A 430 16.96 -8.11 -18.17
C LYS A 430 15.63 -8.80 -18.33
N LEU A 431 15.65 -10.12 -18.43
CA LEU A 431 14.48 -10.97 -18.53
C LEU A 431 14.58 -12.12 -17.53
N PHE A 432 13.53 -12.35 -16.77
CA PHE A 432 13.47 -13.42 -15.77
C PHE A 432 12.23 -14.30 -15.98
N ASN A 433 12.33 -15.59 -15.65
CA ASN A 433 11.18 -16.47 -15.50
C ASN A 433 10.86 -16.60 -14.00
N LEU A 434 9.77 -16.00 -13.55
CA LEU A 434 9.43 -15.92 -12.13
C LEU A 434 8.91 -17.23 -11.53
N VAL A 435 8.52 -18.19 -12.34
CA VAL A 435 8.12 -19.54 -11.88
C VAL A 435 9.34 -20.33 -11.45
N ASP A 436 10.39 -20.31 -12.27
CA ASP A 436 11.62 -21.06 -12.02
C ASP A 436 12.60 -20.28 -11.12
N ASP A 437 12.53 -18.97 -11.15
CA ASP A 437 13.47 -18.04 -10.51
C ASP A 437 12.76 -16.80 -9.93
N MET A 438 11.98 -17.01 -8.88
CA MET A 438 11.30 -15.89 -8.20
C MET A 438 12.27 -14.89 -7.55
N GLY A 439 13.54 -15.28 -7.39
CA GLY A 439 14.61 -14.42 -6.86
C GLY A 439 15.30 -13.58 -7.92
N GLU A 440 14.91 -13.68 -9.21
CA GLU A 440 15.45 -12.89 -10.33
C GLU A 440 16.99 -12.94 -10.43
N THR A 441 17.57 -14.14 -10.26
CA THR A 441 19.01 -14.37 -10.21
C THR A 441 19.62 -14.69 -11.57
N LYS A 442 18.81 -15.17 -12.53
CA LYS A 442 19.23 -15.64 -13.83
C LYS A 442 18.62 -14.83 -14.96
N ASP A 443 19.42 -13.91 -15.51
CA ASP A 443 19.03 -13.13 -16.69
C ASP A 443 18.94 -14.01 -17.95
N LEU A 444 17.77 -14.03 -18.58
CA LEU A 444 17.46 -14.79 -19.79
C LEU A 444 17.43 -13.90 -21.06
N SER A 445 17.69 -12.59 -20.96
CA SER A 445 17.53 -11.67 -22.09
C SER A 445 18.34 -12.06 -23.33
N GLN A 446 19.56 -12.56 -23.14
CA GLN A 446 20.41 -13.03 -24.24
C GLN A 446 20.06 -14.45 -24.71
N ALA A 447 19.51 -15.29 -23.82
CA ALA A 447 19.10 -16.65 -24.16
C ALA A 447 17.75 -16.70 -24.89
N MET A 448 16.90 -15.68 -24.70
CA MET A 448 15.54 -15.58 -25.26
C MET A 448 15.33 -14.24 -26.01
N PRO A 449 16.11 -13.93 -27.06
CA PRO A 449 16.10 -12.61 -27.68
C PRO A 449 14.75 -12.25 -28.34
N GLU A 450 14.03 -13.22 -28.92
CA GLU A 450 12.72 -13.00 -29.55
C GLU A 450 11.65 -12.66 -28.50
N LYS A 451 11.62 -13.40 -27.36
CA LYS A 451 10.72 -13.11 -26.25
C LYS A 451 11.03 -11.73 -25.65
N THR A 452 12.29 -11.42 -25.46
CA THR A 452 12.73 -10.12 -24.97
C THR A 452 12.26 -8.98 -25.87
N ALA A 453 12.46 -9.11 -27.19
CA ALA A 453 12.02 -8.12 -28.17
C ALA A 453 10.50 -7.98 -28.23
N ASP A 454 9.74 -9.06 -28.10
CA ASP A 454 8.29 -9.04 -28.03
C ASP A 454 7.79 -8.28 -26.81
N MET A 455 8.32 -8.58 -25.64
CA MET A 455 7.96 -7.90 -24.39
C MET A 455 8.33 -6.41 -24.40
N VAL A 456 9.47 -6.04 -24.98
CA VAL A 456 9.85 -4.63 -25.18
C VAL A 456 8.81 -3.90 -26.06
N ARG A 457 8.41 -4.49 -27.20
CA ARG A 457 7.41 -3.89 -28.08
C ARG A 457 6.06 -3.66 -27.39
N LYS A 458 5.59 -4.66 -26.61
CA LYS A 458 4.34 -4.55 -25.85
C LYS A 458 4.41 -3.47 -24.79
N LEU A 459 5.54 -3.41 -24.06
CA LEU A 459 5.78 -2.37 -23.05
C LEU A 459 5.78 -0.99 -23.67
N ASP A 460 6.53 -0.78 -24.76
CA ASP A 460 6.63 0.52 -25.44
C ASP A 460 5.27 0.98 -25.97
N ALA A 461 4.51 0.09 -26.61
CA ALA A 461 3.17 0.39 -27.09
C ALA A 461 2.22 0.83 -25.97
N TYR A 462 2.32 0.19 -24.79
CA TYR A 462 1.53 0.59 -23.63
C TYR A 462 1.95 1.96 -23.08
N LEU A 463 3.26 2.19 -22.87
CA LEU A 463 3.76 3.47 -22.35
C LEU A 463 3.39 4.63 -23.27
N GLU A 464 3.45 4.44 -24.60
CA GLU A 464 3.00 5.41 -25.59
C GLU A 464 1.49 5.63 -25.50
N LYS A 465 0.68 4.55 -25.45
CA LYS A 465 -0.81 4.61 -25.36
C LYS A 465 -1.26 5.45 -24.17
N VAL A 466 -0.60 5.31 -23.01
CA VAL A 466 -1.01 6.02 -21.79
C VAL A 466 -0.33 7.40 -21.63
N GLY A 467 0.56 7.77 -22.52
CA GLY A 467 1.35 9.01 -22.41
C GLY A 467 2.20 9.03 -21.15
N ALA A 468 2.85 7.89 -20.84
CA ALA A 468 3.69 7.76 -19.67
C ALA A 468 4.80 8.82 -19.62
N TRP A 469 5.19 9.24 -18.41
CA TRP A 469 6.30 10.16 -18.24
C TRP A 469 7.60 9.52 -18.74
N THR A 470 8.32 10.23 -19.58
CA THR A 470 9.69 9.84 -19.92
C THR A 470 10.68 10.23 -18.80
N MET A 471 11.83 9.61 -18.79
CA MET A 471 12.92 9.96 -17.88
C MET A 471 13.37 11.41 -18.07
N GLU A 472 13.41 11.88 -19.33
CA GLU A 472 13.78 13.23 -19.70
C GLU A 472 12.79 14.28 -19.17
N GLU A 473 11.49 14.01 -19.26
CA GLU A 473 10.44 14.88 -18.72
C GLU A 473 10.52 14.97 -17.20
N VAL A 474 10.71 13.82 -16.51
CA VAL A 474 10.90 13.77 -15.05
C VAL A 474 12.13 14.55 -14.62
N TYR A 475 13.24 14.36 -15.35
CA TYR A 475 14.48 15.07 -15.09
C TYR A 475 14.31 16.60 -15.26
N ALA A 476 13.76 17.02 -16.40
CA ALA A 476 13.53 18.44 -16.68
C ALA A 476 12.67 19.09 -15.60
N THR A 477 11.56 18.45 -15.21
CA THR A 477 10.69 18.95 -14.15
C THR A 477 11.40 19.03 -12.80
N ARG A 478 12.23 18.03 -12.48
CA ARG A 478 12.98 18.02 -11.24
C ARG A 478 14.06 19.12 -11.19
N MET A 479 14.70 19.40 -12.31
CA MET A 479 15.63 20.52 -12.41
C MET A 479 14.95 21.86 -12.16
N GLU A 480 13.82 22.12 -12.82
CA GLU A 480 13.03 23.33 -12.60
C GLU A 480 12.62 23.52 -11.13
N GLU A 481 12.20 22.43 -10.46
CA GLU A 481 11.84 22.48 -9.05
C GLU A 481 13.04 22.81 -8.14
N LEU A 482 14.16 22.16 -8.37
CA LEU A 482 15.37 22.41 -7.57
C LEU A 482 15.86 23.86 -7.76
N GLU A 483 15.84 24.38 -8.98
CA GLU A 483 16.18 25.77 -9.28
C GLU A 483 15.23 26.74 -8.55
N MET A 484 13.94 26.50 -8.62
CA MET A 484 12.93 27.30 -7.90
C MET A 484 13.14 27.26 -6.38
N TRP A 485 13.44 26.08 -5.81
CA TRP A 485 13.70 25.97 -4.36
C TRP A 485 14.99 26.63 -3.95
N VAL A 486 16.03 26.57 -4.77
CA VAL A 486 17.30 27.29 -4.55
C VAL A 486 17.04 28.81 -4.56
N GLU A 487 16.33 29.31 -5.57
CA GLU A 487 16.00 30.73 -5.67
C GLU A 487 15.15 31.22 -4.46
N ARG A 488 14.13 30.45 -4.09
CA ARG A 488 13.30 30.75 -2.93
C ARG A 488 14.11 30.72 -1.63
N GLY A 489 14.96 29.72 -1.44
CA GLY A 489 15.82 29.60 -0.28
C GLY A 489 16.80 30.76 -0.17
N GLN A 490 17.37 31.22 -1.28
CA GLN A 490 18.24 32.40 -1.33
C GLN A 490 17.48 33.67 -0.87
N LYS A 491 16.26 33.89 -1.37
CA LYS A 491 15.41 35.02 -0.97
C LYS A 491 15.08 34.98 0.53
N GLU A 492 14.74 33.82 1.07
CA GLU A 492 14.43 33.65 2.51
C GLU A 492 15.68 33.92 3.37
N VAL A 493 16.83 33.36 3.02
CA VAL A 493 18.12 33.59 3.71
C VAL A 493 18.46 35.10 3.71
N SER A 494 18.38 35.74 2.56
CA SER A 494 18.65 37.19 2.44
C SER A 494 17.70 38.03 3.30
N ARG A 495 16.42 37.69 3.33
CA ARG A 495 15.43 38.37 4.17
C ARG A 495 15.76 38.27 5.66
N ILE A 496 16.09 37.05 6.13
CA ILE A 496 16.44 36.84 7.55
C ILE A 496 17.74 37.57 7.90
N GLN A 497 18.73 37.61 7.01
CA GLN A 497 19.97 38.37 7.20
C GLN A 497 19.68 39.86 7.36
N GLN A 498 18.83 40.45 6.51
CA GLN A 498 18.42 41.85 6.63
C GLN A 498 17.71 42.13 7.96
N TYR A 499 16.84 41.21 8.45
CA TYR A 499 16.23 41.37 9.78
C TYR A 499 17.25 41.34 10.90
N LEU A 500 18.27 40.49 10.83
CA LEU A 500 19.34 40.42 11.83
C LEU A 500 20.23 41.67 11.87
N GLU A 501 20.36 42.37 10.75
CA GLU A 501 21.08 43.65 10.64
C GLU A 501 20.29 44.81 11.20
N ALA A 502 18.98 44.68 11.36
CA ALA A 502 18.14 45.74 11.93
C ALA A 502 18.53 46.03 13.41
N ALA A 503 18.74 47.28 13.73
CA ALA A 503 19.27 47.72 15.04
C ALA A 503 18.33 47.52 16.22
N SER A 504 17.05 47.25 16.00
CA SER A 504 15.98 47.26 17.02
C SER A 504 15.57 45.90 17.57
N LEU A 505 16.28 44.82 17.26
CA LEU A 505 15.93 43.48 17.72
C LEU A 505 16.37 43.22 19.17
N SER A 506 15.48 42.61 19.98
CA SER A 506 15.83 42.10 21.30
C SER A 506 16.83 40.92 21.21
N LEU A 507 17.48 40.59 22.32
CA LEU A 507 18.41 39.46 22.39
C LEU A 507 17.71 38.15 21.99
N GLU A 508 16.49 37.92 22.49
CA GLU A 508 15.68 36.73 22.19
C GLU A 508 15.32 36.66 20.70
N GLN A 509 14.88 37.77 20.11
CA GLN A 509 14.59 37.84 18.68
C GLN A 509 15.84 37.57 17.83
N ARG A 510 17.02 38.09 18.22
CA ARG A 510 18.28 37.79 17.53
C ARG A 510 18.64 36.32 17.60
N GLN A 511 18.46 35.67 18.76
CA GLN A 511 18.70 34.24 18.91
C GLN A 511 17.74 33.40 18.03
N GLN A 512 16.45 33.74 18.04
CA GLN A 512 15.44 33.08 17.21
C GLN A 512 15.76 33.19 15.71
N PHE A 513 15.99 34.39 15.20
CA PHE A 513 16.31 34.61 13.79
C PHE A 513 17.67 34.02 13.40
N SER A 514 18.64 33.94 14.30
CA SER A 514 19.91 33.27 14.04
C SER A 514 19.74 31.74 13.90
N ALA A 515 18.90 31.13 14.72
CA ALA A 515 18.55 29.73 14.63
C ALA A 515 17.79 29.43 13.32
N GLU A 516 16.81 30.30 12.98
CA GLU A 516 16.07 30.20 11.72
C GLU A 516 17.00 30.33 10.50
N LEU A 517 17.91 31.32 10.50
CA LEU A 517 18.90 31.49 9.44
C LEU A 517 19.74 30.24 9.23
N LYS A 518 20.27 29.66 10.31
CA LYS A 518 21.07 28.44 10.25
C LYS A 518 20.28 27.28 9.63
N SER A 519 19.01 27.12 10.00
CA SER A 519 18.11 26.11 9.45
C SER A 519 17.85 26.32 7.96
N LYS A 520 17.56 27.55 7.54
CA LYS A 520 17.31 27.89 6.12
C LYS A 520 18.57 27.75 5.26
N GLN A 521 19.73 28.14 5.77
CA GLN A 521 21.03 27.93 5.09
C GLN A 521 21.33 26.45 4.88
N ALA A 522 21.06 25.60 5.89
CA ALA A 522 21.23 24.16 5.77
C ALA A 522 20.28 23.56 4.71
N THR A 523 19.03 24.05 4.64
CA THR A 523 18.06 23.63 3.63
C THR A 523 18.47 24.08 2.24
N LEU A 524 18.85 25.34 2.08
CA LEU A 524 19.36 25.89 0.81
C LEU A 524 20.58 25.09 0.31
N LYS A 525 21.52 24.78 1.20
CA LYS A 525 22.68 23.96 0.86
C LYS A 525 22.25 22.58 0.35
N ARG A 526 21.29 21.91 1.02
CA ARG A 526 20.79 20.60 0.55
C ARG A 526 20.19 20.66 -0.85
N HIS A 527 19.39 21.70 -1.17
CA HIS A 527 18.80 21.87 -2.50
C HIS A 527 19.87 22.18 -3.56
N SER A 528 20.85 23.04 -3.23
CA SER A 528 21.95 23.35 -4.12
C SER A 528 22.86 22.13 -4.39
N ASP A 529 23.15 21.34 -3.34
CA ASP A 529 23.92 20.10 -3.48
C ASP A 529 23.16 19.06 -4.31
N ALA A 530 21.82 18.98 -4.15
CA ALA A 530 20.98 18.11 -4.95
C ALA A 530 20.98 18.55 -6.43
N LEU A 531 20.83 19.82 -6.71
CA LEU A 531 20.89 20.38 -8.05
C LEU A 531 22.23 20.07 -8.74
N ALA A 532 23.34 20.26 -8.02
CA ALA A 532 24.68 19.99 -8.53
C ALA A 532 24.97 18.49 -8.80
N LYS A 533 24.28 17.59 -8.11
CA LYS A 533 24.46 16.13 -8.26
C LYS A 533 23.61 15.50 -9.37
N GLN A 534 22.58 16.16 -9.87
CA GLN A 534 21.66 15.59 -10.87
C GLN A 534 22.37 15.04 -12.12
N PRO A 535 23.36 15.71 -12.73
CA PRO A 535 24.06 15.16 -13.89
C PRO A 535 24.76 13.82 -13.63
N SER A 536 25.29 13.60 -12.41
CA SER A 536 25.96 12.34 -12.06
C SER A 536 24.98 11.19 -11.82
N ILE A 537 23.75 11.50 -11.40
CA ILE A 537 22.67 10.50 -11.23
C ILE A 537 22.21 10.00 -12.59
N MET A 538 22.10 10.87 -13.59
CA MET A 538 21.77 10.51 -14.98
C MET A 538 22.80 9.54 -15.59
N ALA A 539 24.08 9.70 -15.23
CA ALA A 539 25.17 8.88 -15.74
C ALA A 539 25.40 7.59 -14.93
N SER A 540 24.59 7.30 -13.93
CA SER A 540 24.75 6.10 -13.09
C SER A 540 24.47 4.82 -13.87
N GLU A 541 25.45 3.93 -14.01
CA GLU A 541 25.37 2.69 -14.80
C GLU A 541 25.02 1.44 -13.97
N ARG A 542 24.69 1.55 -12.67
CA ARG A 542 24.60 0.38 -11.80
C ARG A 542 23.15 0.01 -11.45
N TRP A 543 22.80 -1.25 -11.68
CA TRP A 543 21.67 -1.93 -11.03
C TRP A 543 21.91 -1.96 -9.51
N MET A 544 21.16 -1.16 -8.73
CA MET A 544 21.27 -1.14 -7.26
C MET A 544 20.17 -1.95 -6.60
#